data_43eadd5bb28319198ff03c0022e4dc36
#
_entry.id   43eadd5bb28319198ff03c0022e4dc36
#
_cell.length_a   1.000
_cell.length_b   1.000
_cell.length_c   1.000
_cell.angle_alpha   90.00
_cell.angle_beta   90.00
_cell.angle_gamma   90.00
#
_symmetry.space_group_name_H-M   'P 1'
#
loop_
_entity.id
_entity.type
_entity.pdbx_description
1 polymer ?
#
loop_
_entity_poly.entity_id
_entity_poly.type
_entity_poly.pdbx_seq_one_letter_code
_entity_poly.pdbx_strand_id
1 'polypeptide(L)'
;MSDVKLSSLFELETVEQNLYRGESWDLGFRALFGGQVLGQALAAAYETVDKDRVAHSFHTYFLLPGDAKKPVVYDVEVVRDGRSFSARRVKAIQDGKSIFYMTASFQVPQDGMHHQAPEMPDVPPPEAVQSDIEFYEANFNKIARPMREALSYHRPVDIR
;
A
#
# COMPACT_ATOMS: atom_id res chain seq x y z
N MET A 1 -9.63 20.33 -8.78
CA MET A 1 -8.74 19.52 -7.94
C MET A 1 -8.14 18.48 -8.88
N SER A 2 -6.81 18.41 -8.98
CA SER A 2 -6.15 17.46 -9.89
C SER A 2 -6.50 16.04 -9.46
N ASP A 3 -6.95 15.22 -10.41
CA ASP A 3 -7.16 13.78 -10.27
C ASP A 3 -5.81 13.12 -9.99
N VAL A 4 -5.40 13.08 -8.72
CA VAL A 4 -4.16 12.42 -8.32
C VAL A 4 -4.42 10.93 -8.39
N LYS A 5 -3.83 10.26 -9.38
CA LYS A 5 -3.97 8.82 -9.56
C LYS A 5 -3.23 8.08 -8.45
N LEU A 6 -3.85 7.04 -7.89
CA LEU A 6 -3.22 6.17 -6.91
C LEU A 6 -1.85 5.63 -7.37
N SER A 7 -1.69 5.39 -8.69
CA SER A 7 -0.41 4.94 -9.26
C SER A 7 0.76 5.88 -8.98
N SER A 8 0.52 7.20 -8.93
CA SER A 8 1.61 8.15 -8.65
C SER A 8 2.19 8.04 -7.23
N LEU A 9 1.45 7.43 -6.31
CA LEU A 9 1.94 7.16 -4.96
C LEU A 9 3.09 6.13 -4.95
N PHE A 10 3.14 5.28 -5.97
CA PHE A 10 4.12 4.20 -6.09
C PHE A 10 5.31 4.57 -7.00
N GLU A 11 5.31 5.79 -7.56
CA GLU A 11 6.44 6.35 -8.30
C GLU A 11 7.48 6.84 -7.29
N LEU A 12 8.49 6.00 -7.01
CA LEU A 12 9.50 6.29 -6.02
C LEU A 12 10.71 6.96 -6.66
N GLU A 13 11.31 7.93 -5.96
CA GLU A 13 12.60 8.47 -6.32
C GLU A 13 13.71 7.49 -5.92
N THR A 14 14.57 7.12 -6.86
CA THR A 14 15.79 6.37 -6.57
C THR A 14 16.84 7.33 -5.98
N VAL A 15 17.20 7.14 -4.73
CA VAL A 15 18.21 7.96 -4.02
C VAL A 15 19.60 7.37 -4.23
N GLU A 16 19.72 6.04 -4.11
CA GLU A 16 20.94 5.27 -4.27
C GLU A 16 20.56 3.82 -4.60
N GLN A 17 21.52 2.97 -4.90
CA GLN A 17 21.27 1.53 -5.09
C GLN A 17 20.49 0.95 -3.89
N ASN A 18 19.35 0.35 -4.16
CA ASN A 18 18.45 -0.23 -3.17
C ASN A 18 17.87 0.75 -2.13
N LEU A 19 18.00 2.06 -2.37
CA LEU A 19 17.50 3.11 -1.50
C LEU A 19 16.54 4.01 -2.27
N TYR A 20 15.30 4.09 -1.82
CA TYR A 20 14.22 4.80 -2.50
C TYR A 20 13.55 5.80 -1.56
N ARG A 21 12.94 6.85 -2.13
CA ARG A 21 12.15 7.82 -1.39
C ARG A 21 10.76 7.93 -1.99
N GLY A 22 9.74 7.81 -1.15
CA GLY A 22 8.34 7.98 -1.50
C GLY A 22 7.74 9.21 -0.85
N GLU A 23 6.94 9.96 -1.60
CA GLU A 23 6.14 11.05 -1.04
C GLU A 23 5.00 10.50 -0.20
N SER A 24 4.57 11.27 0.79
CA SER A 24 3.46 10.91 1.67
C SER A 24 2.22 11.73 1.34
N TRP A 25 1.06 11.07 1.36
CA TRP A 25 -0.22 11.74 1.25
C TRP A 25 -0.88 11.83 2.63
N ASP A 26 -1.29 13.02 2.99
CA ASP A 26 -2.12 13.22 4.18
C ASP A 26 -3.57 12.89 3.82
N LEU A 27 -4.05 11.75 4.30
CA LEU A 27 -5.42 11.28 4.12
C LEU A 27 -6.31 11.62 5.33
N GLY A 28 -5.89 12.56 6.19
CA GLY A 28 -6.64 13.00 7.37
C GLY A 28 -6.56 12.05 8.57
N PHE A 29 -5.67 11.08 8.55
CA PHE A 29 -5.42 10.21 9.69
C PHE A 29 -4.40 10.82 10.67
N ARG A 30 -4.42 10.37 11.93
CA ARG A 30 -3.46 10.81 12.96
C ARG A 30 -2.01 10.42 12.65
N ALA A 31 -1.83 9.42 11.80
CA ALA A 31 -0.54 8.92 11.35
C ALA A 31 -0.62 8.58 9.88
N LEU A 32 0.54 8.45 9.24
CA LEU A 32 0.65 8.01 7.86
C LEU A 32 -0.11 6.69 7.66
N PHE A 33 -0.93 6.62 6.59
CA PHE A 33 -1.75 5.45 6.31
C PHE A 33 -0.86 4.22 6.03
N GLY A 34 -1.09 3.14 6.79
CA GLY A 34 -0.26 1.94 6.71
C GLY A 34 -0.25 1.28 5.32
N GLY A 35 -1.38 1.30 4.61
CA GLY A 35 -1.47 0.77 3.25
C GLY A 35 -0.57 1.51 2.25
N GLN A 36 -0.35 2.82 2.43
CA GLN A 36 0.61 3.59 1.64
C GLN A 36 2.04 3.12 1.89
N VAL A 37 2.44 3.01 3.16
CA VAL A 37 3.79 2.57 3.53
C VAL A 37 4.07 1.16 3.00
N LEU A 38 3.08 0.26 3.13
CA LEU A 38 3.17 -1.11 2.63
C LEU A 38 3.30 -1.14 1.10
N GLY A 39 2.45 -0.40 0.38
CA GLY A 39 2.46 -0.36 -1.07
C GLY A 39 3.77 0.21 -1.63
N GLN A 40 4.28 1.30 -1.05
CA GLN A 40 5.57 1.88 -1.42
C GLN A 40 6.74 0.95 -1.08
N ALA A 41 6.71 0.25 0.07
CA ALA A 41 7.73 -0.74 0.41
C ALA A 41 7.75 -1.90 -0.59
N LEU A 42 6.57 -2.35 -1.03
CA LEU A 42 6.48 -3.38 -2.06
C LEU A 42 6.95 -2.87 -3.42
N ALA A 43 6.62 -1.64 -3.81
CA ALA A 43 7.13 -1.00 -5.02
C ALA A 43 8.67 -0.92 -4.99
N ALA A 44 9.25 -0.44 -3.88
CA ALA A 44 10.71 -0.42 -3.70
C ALA A 44 11.35 -1.81 -3.84
N ALA A 45 10.70 -2.85 -3.29
CA ALA A 45 11.18 -4.22 -3.44
C ALA A 45 11.12 -4.69 -4.90
N TYR A 46 10.08 -4.33 -5.66
CA TYR A 46 9.94 -4.64 -7.08
C TYR A 46 11.04 -4.02 -7.95
N GLU A 47 11.56 -2.85 -7.59
CA GLU A 47 12.67 -2.20 -8.32
C GLU A 47 13.98 -3.00 -8.23
N THR A 48 14.06 -3.98 -7.32
CA THR A 48 15.28 -4.75 -7.06
C THR A 48 15.21 -6.21 -7.54
N VAL A 49 14.10 -6.65 -8.11
CA VAL A 49 13.92 -8.01 -8.65
C VAL A 49 13.75 -8.00 -10.16
N ASP A 50 14.01 -9.16 -10.79
CA ASP A 50 13.78 -9.32 -12.23
C ASP A 50 12.30 -9.11 -12.56
N LYS A 51 12.03 -8.52 -13.72
CA LYS A 51 10.66 -8.13 -14.14
C LYS A 51 9.71 -9.30 -14.40
N ASP A 52 10.22 -10.49 -14.53
CA ASP A 52 9.45 -11.72 -14.68
C ASP A 52 8.95 -12.30 -13.36
N ARG A 53 9.29 -11.65 -12.23
CA ARG A 53 8.93 -12.10 -10.90
C ARG A 53 7.73 -11.37 -10.35
N VAL A 54 6.86 -12.10 -9.66
CA VAL A 54 5.69 -11.56 -8.97
C VAL A 54 5.78 -11.84 -7.48
N ALA A 55 5.37 -10.86 -6.67
CA ALA A 55 5.24 -11.06 -5.23
C ALA A 55 4.10 -12.04 -4.97
N HIS A 56 4.37 -13.11 -4.23
CA HIS A 56 3.35 -14.08 -3.85
C HIS A 56 3.07 -14.08 -2.34
N SER A 57 3.96 -13.51 -1.54
CA SER A 57 3.74 -13.35 -0.10
C SER A 57 4.60 -12.24 0.48
N PHE A 58 4.09 -11.61 1.53
CA PHE A 58 4.87 -10.71 2.38
C PHE A 58 4.34 -10.75 3.81
N HIS A 59 5.22 -10.42 4.74
CA HIS A 59 4.92 -10.23 6.14
C HIS A 59 5.46 -8.89 6.61
N THR A 60 4.68 -8.15 7.41
CA THR A 60 5.01 -6.78 7.80
C THR A 60 4.82 -6.53 9.28
N TYR A 61 5.62 -5.60 9.81
CA TYR A 61 5.47 -5.05 11.15
C TYR A 61 5.42 -3.53 11.11
N PHE A 62 4.34 -2.94 11.60
CA PHE A 62 4.26 -1.51 11.90
C PHE A 62 4.86 -1.28 13.28
N LEU A 63 5.91 -0.48 13.35
CA LEU A 63 6.70 -0.27 14.56
C LEU A 63 6.37 1.05 15.25
N LEU A 64 6.25 2.13 14.47
CA LEU A 64 6.00 3.49 14.93
C LEU A 64 5.00 4.18 14.01
N PRO A 65 4.20 5.14 14.51
CA PRO A 65 3.38 5.98 13.65
C PRO A 65 4.27 6.85 12.75
N GLY A 66 4.01 6.84 11.44
CA GLY A 66 4.65 7.73 10.48
C GLY A 66 3.96 9.09 10.42
N ASP A 67 4.72 10.12 10.03
CA ASP A 67 4.24 11.49 9.79
C ASP A 67 3.84 11.65 8.31
N ALA A 68 2.57 11.91 8.04
CA ALA A 68 2.06 12.10 6.69
C ALA A 68 2.58 13.36 5.98
N LYS A 69 3.27 14.26 6.68
CA LYS A 69 3.86 15.49 6.14
C LYS A 69 5.32 15.34 5.71
N LYS A 70 5.88 14.16 5.89
CA LYS A 70 7.28 13.86 5.57
C LYS A 70 7.37 12.71 4.59
N PRO A 71 8.34 12.73 3.67
CA PRO A 71 8.61 11.58 2.81
C PRO A 71 9.09 10.39 3.65
N VAL A 72 8.97 9.20 3.06
CA VAL A 72 9.47 7.95 3.65
C VAL A 72 10.64 7.44 2.82
N VAL A 73 11.72 7.05 3.49
CA VAL A 73 12.86 6.39 2.86
C VAL A 73 12.71 4.88 3.02
N TYR A 74 12.87 4.14 1.91
CA TYR A 74 12.81 2.69 1.84
C TYR A 74 14.19 2.13 1.54
N ASP A 75 14.74 1.40 2.50
CA ASP A 75 16.02 0.70 2.43
C ASP A 75 15.73 -0.79 2.15
N VAL A 76 16.15 -1.26 0.97
CA VAL A 76 15.87 -2.63 0.47
C VAL A 76 17.10 -3.49 0.60
N GLU A 77 17.02 -4.51 1.44
CA GLU A 77 18.02 -5.57 1.54
C GLU A 77 17.70 -6.69 0.55
N VAL A 78 18.64 -6.99 -0.34
CA VAL A 78 18.60 -8.17 -1.21
C VAL A 78 19.00 -9.37 -0.38
N VAL A 79 18.01 -10.12 0.12
CA VAL A 79 18.27 -11.28 0.99
C VAL A 79 18.71 -12.48 0.16
N ARG A 80 18.05 -12.72 -0.98
CA ARG A 80 18.36 -13.84 -1.86
C ARG A 80 17.81 -13.62 -3.27
N ASP A 81 18.59 -14.06 -4.25
CA ASP A 81 18.15 -14.31 -5.62
C ASP A 81 18.45 -15.77 -5.98
N GLY A 82 17.41 -16.55 -6.18
CA GLY A 82 17.47 -17.93 -6.62
C GLY A 82 16.85 -18.09 -8.01
N ARG A 83 16.94 -19.28 -8.56
CA ARG A 83 16.40 -19.58 -9.89
C ARG A 83 14.89 -19.32 -10.00
N SER A 84 14.10 -19.73 -9.01
CA SER A 84 12.63 -19.63 -9.02
C SER A 84 12.08 -18.59 -8.03
N PHE A 85 12.83 -18.27 -6.98
CA PHE A 85 12.40 -17.37 -5.91
C PHE A 85 13.43 -16.31 -5.60
N SER A 86 12.96 -15.11 -5.26
CA SER A 86 13.74 -14.03 -4.67
C SER A 86 13.13 -13.60 -3.34
N ALA A 87 13.97 -13.16 -2.42
CA ALA A 87 13.53 -12.62 -1.15
C ALA A 87 14.12 -11.22 -0.92
N ARG A 88 13.28 -10.33 -0.40
CA ARG A 88 13.64 -8.95 -0.06
C ARG A 88 13.21 -8.64 1.36
N ARG A 89 14.02 -7.83 2.05
CA ARG A 89 13.61 -7.17 3.29
C ARG A 89 13.63 -5.67 3.05
N VAL A 90 12.55 -5.00 3.43
CA VAL A 90 12.42 -3.55 3.28
C VAL A 90 12.22 -2.92 4.64
N LYS A 91 12.94 -1.85 4.87
CA LYS A 91 12.83 -0.99 6.04
C LYS A 91 12.31 0.37 5.61
N ALA A 92 11.17 0.81 6.17
CA ALA A 92 10.70 2.18 5.97
C ALA A 92 11.18 3.06 7.12
N ILE A 93 11.75 4.22 6.77
CA ILE A 93 12.47 5.09 7.69
C ILE A 93 11.93 6.52 7.60
N GLN A 94 11.67 7.14 8.75
CA GLN A 94 11.46 8.58 8.89
C GLN A 94 12.27 9.10 10.07
N ASP A 95 12.88 10.29 9.95
CA ASP A 95 13.69 10.93 10.99
C ASP A 95 14.76 9.98 11.58
N GLY A 96 15.38 9.12 10.75
CA GLY A 96 16.39 8.15 11.15
C GLY A 96 15.84 6.96 11.94
N LYS A 97 14.52 6.82 12.10
CA LYS A 97 13.87 5.73 12.82
C LYS A 97 13.12 4.81 11.87
N SER A 98 13.25 3.51 12.09
CA SER A 98 12.44 2.52 11.37
C SER A 98 11.00 2.58 11.88
N ILE A 99 10.07 2.93 10.99
CA ILE A 99 8.62 2.98 11.28
C ILE A 99 7.91 1.70 10.86
N PHE A 100 8.55 0.91 9.97
CA PHE A 100 7.94 -0.28 9.38
C PHE A 100 9.02 -1.23 8.86
N TYR A 101 8.74 -2.54 8.92
CA TYR A 101 9.51 -3.60 8.29
C TYR A 101 8.61 -4.48 7.42
N MET A 102 9.15 -4.94 6.29
CA MET A 102 8.55 -5.95 5.43
C MET A 102 9.58 -7.00 5.03
N THR A 103 9.17 -8.26 5.00
CA THR A 103 9.87 -9.31 4.27
C THR A 103 8.94 -9.82 3.18
N ALA A 104 9.40 -9.82 1.93
CA ALA A 104 8.62 -10.22 0.77
C ALA A 104 9.32 -11.35 0.01
N SER A 105 8.52 -12.27 -0.52
CA SER A 105 8.95 -13.34 -1.41
C SER A 105 8.35 -13.16 -2.79
N PHE A 106 9.19 -13.33 -3.80
CA PHE A 106 8.85 -13.20 -5.22
C PHE A 106 9.13 -14.52 -5.91
N GLN A 107 8.35 -14.86 -6.92
CA GLN A 107 8.56 -16.06 -7.70
C GLN A 107 8.33 -15.80 -9.20
N VAL A 108 8.97 -16.62 -10.03
CA VAL A 108 8.60 -16.74 -11.44
C VAL A 108 7.24 -17.43 -11.53
N PRO A 109 6.23 -16.86 -12.23
CA PRO A 109 4.93 -17.49 -12.39
C PRO A 109 5.05 -18.91 -12.93
N GLN A 110 4.29 -19.83 -12.36
CA GLN A 110 4.27 -21.24 -12.77
C GLN A 110 2.81 -21.73 -12.80
N ASP A 111 2.51 -22.60 -13.73
CA ASP A 111 1.25 -23.31 -13.74
C ASP A 111 1.19 -24.29 -12.56
N GLY A 112 0.01 -24.44 -11.99
CA GLY A 112 -0.23 -25.31 -10.85
C GLY A 112 -1.63 -25.90 -10.84
N MET A 113 -1.91 -26.75 -9.87
CA MET A 113 -3.25 -27.29 -9.66
C MET A 113 -4.18 -26.21 -9.14
N HIS A 114 -5.39 -26.15 -9.73
CA HIS A 114 -6.46 -25.27 -9.26
C HIS A 114 -7.34 -26.03 -8.28
N HIS A 115 -7.63 -25.41 -7.15
CA HIS A 115 -8.55 -25.96 -6.15
C HIS A 115 -9.32 -24.84 -5.45
N GLN A 116 -10.64 -25.03 -5.33
CA GLN A 116 -11.53 -24.14 -4.59
C GLN A 116 -12.56 -25.00 -3.83
N ALA A 117 -12.43 -25.05 -2.51
CA ALA A 117 -13.37 -25.82 -1.69
C ALA A 117 -14.69 -25.08 -1.39
N PRO A 118 -14.68 -23.80 -0.91
CA PRO A 118 -15.93 -23.08 -0.70
C PRO A 118 -16.46 -22.49 -2.00
N GLU A 119 -17.78 -22.48 -2.15
CA GLU A 119 -18.43 -21.71 -3.21
C GLU A 119 -18.41 -20.21 -2.83
N MET A 120 -18.34 -19.35 -3.84
CA MET A 120 -18.46 -17.90 -3.62
C MET A 120 -19.88 -17.59 -3.16
N PRO A 121 -20.10 -16.82 -2.07
CA PRO A 121 -21.41 -16.37 -1.67
C PRO A 121 -22.12 -15.59 -2.79
N ASP A 122 -23.43 -15.76 -2.90
CA ASP A 122 -24.25 -14.94 -3.82
C ASP A 122 -24.42 -13.55 -3.20
N VAL A 123 -23.62 -12.60 -3.69
CA VAL A 123 -23.63 -11.20 -3.24
C VAL A 123 -23.71 -10.27 -4.45
N PRO A 124 -24.33 -9.08 -4.31
CA PRO A 124 -24.38 -8.12 -5.40
C PRO A 124 -22.97 -7.66 -5.80
N PRO A 125 -22.73 -7.33 -7.09
CA PRO A 125 -21.47 -6.78 -7.51
C PRO A 125 -21.24 -5.38 -6.90
N PRO A 126 -19.99 -4.93 -6.75
CA PRO A 126 -19.67 -3.63 -6.12
C PRO A 126 -20.43 -2.46 -6.74
N GLU A 127 -20.63 -2.46 -8.04
CA GLU A 127 -21.34 -1.41 -8.79
C GLU A 127 -22.83 -1.30 -8.43
N ALA A 128 -23.41 -2.34 -7.87
CA ALA A 128 -24.79 -2.38 -7.40
C ALA A 128 -24.96 -1.95 -5.94
N VAL A 129 -23.87 -1.66 -5.23
CA VAL A 129 -23.85 -1.27 -3.83
C VAL A 129 -23.47 0.21 -3.71
N GLN A 130 -24.14 0.93 -2.83
CA GLN A 130 -23.83 2.33 -2.55
C GLN A 130 -22.40 2.47 -1.98
N SER A 131 -21.64 3.44 -2.51
CA SER A 131 -20.30 3.71 -1.97
C SER A 131 -20.37 4.42 -0.62
N ASP A 132 -19.28 4.30 0.15
CA ASP A 132 -19.11 5.05 1.41
C ASP A 132 -19.27 6.56 1.17
N ILE A 133 -18.74 7.09 0.08
CA ILE A 133 -18.82 8.52 -0.27
C ILE A 133 -20.27 8.92 -0.49
N GLU A 134 -21.01 8.20 -1.33
CA GLU A 134 -22.44 8.45 -1.59
C GLU A 134 -23.27 8.35 -0.31
N PHE A 135 -22.98 7.38 0.56
CA PHE A 135 -23.65 7.23 1.84
C PHE A 135 -23.38 8.44 2.77
N TYR A 136 -22.15 8.92 2.82
CA TYR A 136 -21.78 10.07 3.64
C TYR A 136 -22.35 11.38 3.12
N GLU A 137 -22.39 11.58 1.80
CA GLU A 137 -23.00 12.75 1.18
C GLU A 137 -24.50 12.80 1.48
N ALA A 138 -25.21 11.69 1.31
CA ALA A 138 -26.65 11.59 1.59
C ALA A 138 -26.98 11.83 3.08
N ASN A 139 -26.06 11.53 3.98
CA ASN A 139 -26.25 11.67 5.44
C ASN A 139 -25.42 12.79 6.07
N PHE A 140 -24.83 13.68 5.28
CA PHE A 140 -23.87 14.69 5.74
C PHE A 140 -24.35 15.48 6.97
N ASN A 141 -25.61 15.90 7.00
CA ASN A 141 -26.19 16.67 8.10
C ASN A 141 -26.35 15.88 9.42
N LYS A 142 -26.34 14.53 9.34
CA LYS A 142 -26.46 13.65 10.51
C LYS A 142 -25.10 13.25 11.08
N ILE A 143 -24.01 13.52 10.36
CA ILE A 143 -22.65 13.15 10.76
C ILE A 143 -22.07 14.20 11.70
N ALA A 144 -21.39 13.78 12.76
CA ALA A 144 -20.73 14.68 13.70
C ALA A 144 -19.61 15.50 13.00
N ARG A 145 -19.49 16.78 13.37
CA ARG A 145 -18.55 17.73 12.74
C ARG A 145 -17.10 17.21 12.59
N PRO A 146 -16.47 16.58 13.60
CA PRO A 146 -15.12 16.07 13.46
C PRO A 146 -14.98 14.99 12.38
N MET A 147 -16.03 14.19 12.19
CA MET A 147 -16.06 13.14 11.17
C MET A 147 -16.25 13.73 9.77
N ARG A 148 -17.00 14.85 9.63
CA ARG A 148 -17.13 15.55 8.33
C ARG A 148 -15.79 16.08 7.84
N GLU A 149 -14.96 16.59 8.74
CA GLU A 149 -13.60 17.06 8.42
C GLU A 149 -12.72 15.90 7.93
N ALA A 150 -12.78 14.76 8.60
CA ALA A 150 -12.06 13.55 8.15
C ALA A 150 -12.54 13.01 6.80
N LEU A 151 -13.83 13.20 6.46
CA LEU A 151 -14.42 12.77 5.18
C LEU A 151 -14.14 13.73 4.02
N SER A 152 -13.66 14.95 4.28
CA SER A 152 -13.29 15.94 3.26
C SER A 152 -11.96 15.62 2.57
N TYR A 153 -11.17 14.71 3.13
CA TYR A 153 -9.92 14.27 2.51
C TYR A 153 -10.19 13.40 1.29
N HIS A 154 -9.43 13.65 0.23
CA HIS A 154 -9.51 12.85 -0.98
C HIS A 154 -9.11 11.39 -0.68
N ARG A 155 -9.99 10.45 -1.04
CA ARG A 155 -9.73 9.01 -0.92
C ARG A 155 -9.46 8.45 -2.30
N PRO A 156 -8.30 7.85 -2.54
CA PRO A 156 -7.95 7.30 -3.85
C PRO A 156 -8.60 5.94 -4.14
N VAL A 157 -9.39 5.43 -3.19
CA VAL A 157 -10.06 4.12 -3.28
C VAL A 157 -11.54 4.29 -2.98
N ASP A 158 -12.39 3.75 -3.86
CA ASP A 158 -13.85 3.65 -3.67
C ASP A 158 -14.16 2.41 -2.83
N ILE A 159 -14.78 2.61 -1.68
CA ILE A 159 -15.18 1.54 -0.77
C ILE A 159 -16.68 1.33 -0.90
N ARG A 160 -17.08 0.08 -1.14
CA ARG A 160 -18.47 -0.34 -1.32
C ARG A 160 -18.81 -1.57 -0.50
#